data_911c5466565983950bc7e39aa330cc3c
#
_entry.id   911c5466565983950bc7e39aa330cc3c
#
_cell.length_a   1.000
_cell.length_b   1.000
_cell.length_c   1.000
_cell.angle_alpha   90.00
_cell.angle_beta   90.00
_cell.angle_gamma   90.00
#
_symmetry.space_group_name_H-M   'P 1'
#
loop_
_entity.id
_entity.type
_entity.pdbx_description
1 polymer ?
#
loop_
_entity_poly.entity_id
_entity_poly.type
_entity_poly.pdbx_seq_one_letter_code
_entity_poly.pdbx_strand_id
1 'polypeptide(L)'
;MEQEKKNIYELLEEDIMNSDLSEADKAAKLSRLLQVRCKQVNIMLVGATGSGISSTINALFDMNVAKVGIGVDPETTTISNFVLDNLVIWDSPGLGDGVERDKRITRDIIAKLNEIGEDGKPIIDLVVVIMDCSSKDLGTTYNLINKVLVPCLGSEAGKRIILCLNQCDMGMKGNHWLKEENKPDEVLNQYLKKKAASVQARVKDGTGLDITPICYCAGYSEDGKEQCKPYNLTKLLHRIVQIIPREKRLALADKINTKKENWEHDDEEDDYGEETTKDFVDVVFDYIEVASEVGGKILGVPGKILGGVAGAVIGTITTIFKSIFG
;
A
#
# COMPACT_ATOMS: atom_id res chain seq x y z
N MET A 1 4.85 16.84 27.18
CA MET A 1 5.98 16.57 26.30
C MET A 1 5.64 15.26 25.62
N GLU A 2 5.10 15.30 24.41
CA GLU A 2 4.97 14.10 23.57
C GLU A 2 6.39 13.62 23.31
N GLN A 3 6.71 12.40 23.70
CA GLN A 3 7.92 11.74 23.26
C GLN A 3 7.80 11.58 21.75
N GLU A 4 8.67 12.22 21.01
CA GLU A 4 8.80 12.04 19.57
C GLU A 4 8.98 10.54 19.30
N LYS A 5 8.03 9.94 18.59
CA LYS A 5 8.02 8.49 18.31
C LYS A 5 9.20 8.24 17.37
N LYS A 6 10.20 7.51 17.84
CA LYS A 6 11.36 7.13 17.02
C LYS A 6 10.89 6.36 15.78
N ASN A 7 11.49 6.66 14.65
CA ASN A 7 11.23 5.94 13.43
C ASN A 7 11.93 4.57 13.43
N ILE A 8 11.50 3.66 12.54
CA ILE A 8 12.02 2.30 12.49
C ILE A 8 13.55 2.27 12.27
N TYR A 9 14.10 3.19 11.47
CA TYR A 9 15.53 3.25 11.21
C TYR A 9 16.33 3.67 12.45
N GLU A 10 15.80 4.60 13.26
CA GLU A 10 16.41 5.02 14.52
C GLU A 10 16.43 3.88 15.54
N LEU A 11 15.34 3.10 15.60
CA LEU A 11 15.26 1.94 16.47
C LEU A 11 16.25 0.84 16.05
N LEU A 12 16.33 0.56 14.73
CA LEU A 12 17.30 -0.40 14.19
C LEU A 12 18.75 0.06 14.41
N GLU A 13 19.03 1.35 14.27
CA GLU A 13 20.34 1.94 14.55
C GLU A 13 20.74 1.76 16.02
N GLU A 14 19.82 2.03 16.95
CA GLU A 14 20.04 1.81 18.38
C GLU A 14 20.28 0.33 18.70
N ASP A 15 19.51 -0.59 18.13
CA ASP A 15 19.70 -2.03 18.34
C ASP A 15 21.09 -2.48 17.86
N ILE A 16 21.56 -1.99 16.71
CA ILE A 16 22.90 -2.26 16.19
C ILE A 16 23.97 -1.69 17.12
N MET A 17 23.83 -0.42 17.55
CA MET A 17 24.81 0.25 18.39
C MET A 17 24.93 -0.38 19.78
N ASN A 18 23.80 -0.84 20.36
CA ASN A 18 23.77 -1.46 21.69
C ASN A 18 24.14 -2.94 21.68
N SER A 19 24.41 -3.53 20.52
CA SER A 19 24.76 -4.95 20.39
C SER A 19 26.19 -5.26 20.85
N ASP A 20 26.45 -6.54 21.12
CA ASP A 20 27.79 -7.05 21.48
C ASP A 20 28.70 -7.28 20.26
N LEU A 21 28.34 -6.77 19.09
CA LEU A 21 29.13 -6.89 17.87
C LEU A 21 30.44 -6.11 17.94
N SER A 22 31.42 -6.53 17.12
CA SER A 22 32.62 -5.73 16.92
C SER A 22 32.28 -4.38 16.29
N GLU A 23 33.11 -3.35 16.54
CA GLU A 23 32.92 -2.01 15.94
C GLU A 23 32.94 -2.07 14.39
N ALA A 24 33.68 -2.99 13.80
CA ALA A 24 33.72 -3.20 12.36
C ALA A 24 32.39 -3.76 11.84
N ASP A 25 31.79 -4.73 12.55
CA ASP A 25 30.49 -5.30 12.19
C ASP A 25 29.35 -4.29 12.38
N LYS A 26 29.37 -3.51 13.47
CA LYS A 26 28.43 -2.40 13.68
C LYS A 26 28.48 -1.41 12.51
N ALA A 27 29.68 -0.96 12.16
CA ALA A 27 29.88 -0.03 11.04
C ALA A 27 29.37 -0.60 9.71
N ALA A 28 29.61 -1.89 9.44
CA ALA A 28 29.12 -2.55 8.24
C ALA A 28 27.58 -2.61 8.20
N LYS A 29 26.92 -2.97 9.32
CA LYS A 29 25.47 -3.01 9.43
C LYS A 29 24.83 -1.62 9.33
N LEU A 30 25.38 -0.61 9.98
CA LEU A 30 24.94 0.78 9.86
C LEU A 30 25.04 1.30 8.43
N SER A 31 26.15 0.98 7.74
CA SER A 31 26.31 1.34 6.32
C SER A 31 25.21 0.74 5.44
N ARG A 32 24.84 -0.53 5.67
CA ARG A 32 23.74 -1.19 4.95
C ARG A 32 22.38 -0.58 5.30
N LEU A 33 22.13 -0.31 6.57
CA LEU A 33 20.91 0.36 7.03
C LEU A 33 20.74 1.71 6.33
N LEU A 34 21.79 2.49 6.22
CA LEU A 34 21.79 3.75 5.48
C LEU A 34 21.51 3.57 3.99
N GLN A 35 22.07 2.53 3.35
CA GLN A 35 21.77 2.21 1.94
C GLN A 35 20.29 1.88 1.73
N VAL A 36 19.66 1.15 2.65
CA VAL A 36 18.23 0.85 2.59
C VAL A 36 17.40 2.11 2.88
N ARG A 37 17.82 2.92 3.86
CA ARG A 37 17.18 4.19 4.22
C ARG A 37 17.17 5.19 3.06
N CYS A 38 18.17 5.19 2.20
CA CYS A 38 18.23 6.09 1.04
C CYS A 38 17.32 5.66 -0.12
N LYS A 39 16.68 4.48 -0.06
CA LYS A 39 15.78 4.01 -1.13
C LYS A 39 14.42 4.66 -1.02
N GLN A 40 14.01 5.35 -2.09
CA GLN A 40 12.70 5.97 -2.17
C GLN A 40 11.67 5.03 -2.81
N VAL A 41 10.49 4.96 -2.21
CA VAL A 41 9.30 4.30 -2.76
C VAL A 41 8.38 5.34 -3.37
N ASN A 42 7.91 5.10 -4.58
CA ASN A 42 6.96 5.95 -5.26
C ASN A 42 5.71 5.15 -5.64
N ILE A 43 4.58 5.46 -5.03
CA ILE A 43 3.28 4.84 -5.29
C ILE A 43 2.36 5.86 -5.94
N MET A 44 1.81 5.54 -7.10
CA MET A 44 0.83 6.38 -7.78
C MET A 44 -0.56 5.79 -7.61
N LEU A 45 -1.51 6.58 -7.14
CA LEU A 45 -2.91 6.21 -7.07
C LEU A 45 -3.68 6.91 -8.19
N VAL A 46 -4.48 6.13 -8.91
CA VAL A 46 -5.26 6.61 -10.06
C VAL A 46 -6.66 6.01 -10.04
N GLY A 47 -7.64 6.71 -10.61
CA GLY A 47 -9.01 6.20 -10.68
C GLY A 47 -9.99 7.21 -11.28
N ALA A 48 -11.26 6.89 -11.28
CA ALA A 48 -12.31 7.82 -11.63
C ALA A 48 -12.60 8.78 -10.47
N THR A 49 -13.18 9.94 -10.79
CA THR A 49 -13.66 10.89 -9.77
C THR A 49 -14.61 10.20 -8.80
N GLY A 50 -14.43 10.45 -7.51
CA GLY A 50 -15.25 9.85 -6.45
C GLY A 50 -14.91 8.38 -6.12
N SER A 51 -13.91 7.77 -6.74
CA SER A 51 -13.52 6.38 -6.41
C SER A 51 -12.86 6.21 -5.03
N GLY A 52 -12.50 7.32 -4.36
CA GLY A 52 -11.94 7.31 -3.00
C GLY A 52 -10.41 7.23 -2.95
N ILE A 53 -9.72 7.86 -3.92
CA ILE A 53 -8.25 7.92 -3.96
C ILE A 53 -7.73 8.56 -2.67
N SER A 54 -8.12 9.79 -2.36
CA SER A 54 -7.67 10.52 -1.18
C SER A 54 -8.05 9.83 0.13
N SER A 55 -9.24 9.22 0.21
CA SER A 55 -9.66 8.43 1.37
C SER A 55 -8.74 7.22 1.59
N THR A 56 -8.33 6.55 0.50
CA THR A 56 -7.42 5.41 0.56
C THR A 56 -6.03 5.83 1.06
N ILE A 57 -5.51 6.96 0.56
CA ILE A 57 -4.24 7.52 1.03
C ILE A 57 -4.29 7.79 2.54
N ASN A 58 -5.34 8.49 3.01
CA ASN A 58 -5.50 8.82 4.42
C ASN A 58 -5.69 7.58 5.31
N ALA A 59 -6.34 6.54 4.80
CA ALA A 59 -6.56 5.32 5.55
C ALA A 59 -5.29 4.47 5.69
N LEU A 60 -4.52 4.32 4.61
CA LEU A 60 -3.28 3.53 4.59
C LEU A 60 -2.13 4.21 5.34
N PHE A 61 -2.00 5.52 5.16
CA PHE A 61 -0.87 6.30 5.65
C PHE A 61 -1.42 7.44 6.51
N ASP A 62 -1.06 7.55 7.76
CA ASP A 62 -1.59 8.55 8.71
C ASP A 62 -1.39 10.00 8.19
N MET A 63 -2.12 10.32 7.14
CA MET A 63 -2.02 11.55 6.38
C MET A 63 -3.37 12.27 6.39
N ASN A 64 -3.52 13.27 7.25
CA ASN A 64 -4.58 14.26 7.09
C ASN A 64 -4.29 15.25 5.93
N VAL A 65 -3.55 14.81 4.92
CA VAL A 65 -2.96 15.68 3.89
C VAL A 65 -3.79 15.68 2.62
N ALA A 66 -4.36 14.54 2.27
CA ALA A 66 -5.26 14.47 1.14
C ALA A 66 -6.64 14.98 1.58
N LYS A 67 -7.04 16.17 1.12
CA LYS A 67 -8.39 16.67 1.33
C LYS A 67 -9.37 15.71 0.66
N VAL A 68 -10.26 15.12 1.46
CA VAL A 68 -11.38 14.35 0.95
C VAL A 68 -12.43 15.34 0.49
N GLY A 69 -12.77 15.32 -0.81
CA GLY A 69 -13.82 16.17 -1.35
C GLY A 69 -15.18 15.77 -0.80
N ILE A 70 -15.79 16.67 -0.02
CA ILE A 70 -17.17 16.53 0.47
C ILE A 70 -18.15 17.22 -0.50
N GLY A 71 -17.61 17.96 -1.49
CA GLY A 71 -18.39 18.75 -2.44
C GLY A 71 -18.72 18.02 -3.75
N VAL A 72 -19.48 18.71 -4.59
CA VAL A 72 -19.86 18.24 -5.94
C VAL A 72 -18.70 18.42 -6.93
N ASP A 73 -17.78 19.35 -6.65
CA ASP A 73 -16.62 19.63 -7.51
C ASP A 73 -15.40 18.83 -7.05
N PRO A 74 -14.56 18.35 -8.02
CA PRO A 74 -13.34 17.65 -7.71
C PRO A 74 -12.31 18.55 -7.00
N GLU A 75 -11.81 18.11 -5.84
CA GLU A 75 -10.87 18.89 -5.05
C GLU A 75 -9.44 18.86 -5.60
N THR A 76 -9.02 17.73 -6.19
CA THR A 76 -7.69 17.58 -6.79
C THR A 76 -7.74 17.96 -8.28
N THR A 77 -7.00 18.98 -8.70
CA THR A 77 -7.01 19.48 -10.08
C THR A 77 -5.76 19.14 -10.89
N THR A 78 -4.66 18.81 -10.22
CA THR A 78 -3.36 18.41 -10.81
C THR A 78 -2.80 17.24 -10.04
N ILE A 79 -1.90 16.46 -10.66
CA ILE A 79 -1.15 15.44 -9.91
C ILE A 79 -0.39 16.14 -8.80
N SER A 80 -0.66 15.75 -7.57
CA SER A 80 0.06 16.20 -6.38
C SER A 80 0.88 15.06 -5.80
N ASN A 81 1.94 15.40 -5.10
CA ASN A 81 2.72 14.42 -4.38
C ASN A 81 2.80 14.76 -2.91
N PHE A 82 2.78 13.74 -2.09
CA PHE A 82 3.02 13.83 -0.67
C PHE A 82 4.33 13.10 -0.39
N VAL A 83 5.31 13.83 0.12
CA VAL A 83 6.63 13.30 0.45
C VAL A 83 6.68 13.03 1.95
N LEU A 84 6.84 11.78 2.31
CA LEU A 84 6.96 11.28 3.68
C LEU A 84 8.32 10.61 3.83
N ASP A 85 9.37 11.40 4.02
CA ASP A 85 10.76 10.93 3.96
C ASP A 85 11.02 10.15 2.66
N ASN A 86 11.12 8.84 2.74
CA ASN A 86 11.41 7.96 1.60
C ASN A 86 10.18 7.37 0.91
N LEU A 87 8.98 7.72 1.36
CA LEU A 87 7.73 7.34 0.70
C LEU A 87 7.15 8.56 -0.01
N VAL A 88 6.95 8.46 -1.31
CA VAL A 88 6.27 9.46 -2.13
C VAL A 88 4.97 8.88 -2.66
N ILE A 89 3.88 9.50 -2.27
CA ILE A 89 2.54 9.17 -2.76
C ILE A 89 2.15 10.18 -3.82
N TRP A 90 1.83 9.71 -5.03
CA TRP A 90 1.34 10.51 -6.14
C TRP A 90 -0.17 10.38 -6.22
N ASP A 91 -0.88 11.44 -5.86
CA ASP A 91 -2.34 11.53 -5.95
C ASP A 91 -2.72 12.13 -7.31
N SER A 92 -3.39 11.36 -8.15
CA SER A 92 -3.87 11.87 -9.43
C SER A 92 -5.31 12.37 -9.30
N PRO A 93 -5.65 13.47 -10.01
CA PRO A 93 -7.06 13.86 -10.13
C PRO A 93 -7.89 12.72 -10.72
N GLY A 94 -9.12 12.56 -10.23
CA GLY A 94 -10.05 11.61 -10.80
C GLY A 94 -10.39 11.92 -12.27
N LEU A 95 -10.56 10.87 -13.06
CA LEU A 95 -10.97 10.93 -14.46
C LEU A 95 -12.51 10.80 -14.54
N GLY A 96 -13.09 11.36 -15.61
CA GLY A 96 -14.52 11.25 -15.90
C GLY A 96 -15.28 12.57 -15.81
N ASP A 97 -14.60 13.69 -15.51
CA ASP A 97 -15.24 15.01 -15.34
C ASP A 97 -15.15 15.90 -16.60
N GLY A 98 -14.79 15.35 -17.73
CA GLY A 98 -14.76 16.07 -18.99
C GLY A 98 -13.56 15.77 -19.87
N VAL A 99 -13.79 15.76 -21.17
CA VAL A 99 -12.83 15.27 -22.17
C VAL A 99 -11.48 16.02 -22.13
N GLU A 100 -11.51 17.34 -22.04
CA GLU A 100 -10.26 18.13 -22.06
C GLU A 100 -9.49 18.02 -20.75
N ARG A 101 -10.19 17.92 -19.62
CA ARG A 101 -9.60 17.67 -18.32
C ARG A 101 -8.96 16.28 -18.28
N ASP A 102 -9.68 15.25 -18.70
CA ASP A 102 -9.20 13.89 -18.76
C ASP A 102 -7.97 13.73 -19.65
N LYS A 103 -7.94 14.41 -20.80
CA LYS A 103 -6.75 14.43 -21.68
C LYS A 103 -5.52 15.04 -21.00
N ARG A 104 -5.71 16.11 -20.22
CA ARG A 104 -4.61 16.75 -19.48
C ARG A 104 -4.09 15.81 -18.39
N ILE A 105 -4.98 15.30 -17.54
CA ILE A 105 -4.65 14.35 -16.48
C ILE A 105 -3.93 13.12 -17.06
N THR A 106 -4.44 12.57 -18.16
CA THR A 106 -3.84 11.42 -18.84
C THR A 106 -2.41 11.73 -19.30
N ARG A 107 -2.16 12.93 -19.88
CA ARG A 107 -0.80 13.35 -20.28
C ARG A 107 0.14 13.43 -19.07
N ASP A 108 -0.34 13.99 -17.96
CA ASP A 108 0.46 14.13 -16.75
C ASP A 108 0.80 12.74 -16.14
N ILE A 109 -0.16 11.81 -16.15
CA ILE A 109 0.07 10.41 -15.73
C ILE A 109 1.13 9.75 -16.65
N ILE A 110 1.00 9.88 -17.97
CA ILE A 110 1.97 9.33 -18.93
C ILE A 110 3.36 9.91 -18.69
N ALA A 111 3.47 11.23 -18.53
CA ALA A 111 4.75 11.90 -18.28
C ALA A 111 5.39 11.35 -16.99
N LYS A 112 4.62 11.21 -15.92
CA LYS A 112 5.12 10.71 -14.64
C LYS A 112 5.53 9.24 -14.68
N LEU A 113 4.78 8.38 -15.37
CA LEU A 113 5.11 6.95 -15.52
C LEU A 113 6.37 6.71 -16.35
N ASN A 114 6.68 7.64 -17.29
CA ASN A 114 7.89 7.56 -18.12
C ASN A 114 9.08 8.31 -17.54
N GLU A 115 8.93 8.95 -16.39
CA GLU A 115 10.02 9.64 -15.72
C GLU A 115 11.04 8.62 -15.17
N ILE A 116 12.31 8.85 -15.50
CA ILE A 116 13.41 7.97 -15.14
C ILE A 116 14.23 8.62 -14.03
N GLY A 117 14.50 7.86 -12.98
CA GLY A 117 15.35 8.28 -11.87
C GLY A 117 16.84 8.26 -12.22
N GLU A 118 17.67 8.71 -11.29
CA GLU A 118 19.12 8.75 -11.45
C GLU A 118 19.74 7.34 -11.62
N ASP A 119 19.06 6.30 -11.15
CA ASP A 119 19.45 4.90 -11.31
C ASP A 119 19.08 4.30 -12.68
N GLY A 120 18.52 5.08 -13.58
CA GLY A 120 18.09 4.66 -14.91
C GLY A 120 16.80 3.85 -14.92
N LYS A 121 16.09 3.75 -13.80
CA LYS A 121 14.80 3.04 -13.68
C LYS A 121 13.63 4.03 -13.62
N PRO A 122 12.41 3.59 -14.02
CA PRO A 122 11.22 4.41 -13.80
C PRO A 122 11.06 4.78 -12.33
N ILE A 123 10.69 6.03 -12.05
CA ILE A 123 10.55 6.50 -10.66
C ILE A 123 9.35 5.89 -9.94
N ILE A 124 8.23 5.64 -10.65
CA ILE A 124 7.04 5.03 -10.05
C ILE A 124 7.27 3.53 -9.86
N ASP A 125 7.20 3.04 -8.65
CA ASP A 125 7.35 1.61 -8.34
C ASP A 125 6.04 0.84 -8.54
N LEU A 126 4.93 1.45 -8.15
CA LEU A 126 3.61 0.81 -8.09
C LEU A 126 2.51 1.78 -8.53
N VAL A 127 1.54 1.28 -9.30
CA VAL A 127 0.29 1.99 -9.60
C VAL A 127 -0.88 1.26 -8.95
N VAL A 128 -1.61 1.95 -8.08
CA VAL A 128 -2.84 1.46 -7.46
C VAL A 128 -4.02 2.06 -8.20
N VAL A 129 -4.78 1.23 -8.90
CA VAL A 129 -5.95 1.63 -9.67
C VAL A 129 -7.19 1.44 -8.82
N ILE A 130 -7.84 2.54 -8.45
CA ILE A 130 -9.01 2.54 -7.57
C ILE A 130 -10.27 2.70 -8.39
N MET A 131 -11.21 1.79 -8.21
CA MET A 131 -12.51 1.74 -8.85
C MET A 131 -13.59 1.75 -7.77
N ASP A 132 -14.70 2.43 -8.04
CA ASP A 132 -15.89 2.37 -7.20
C ASP A 132 -16.63 1.03 -7.40
N CYS A 133 -16.71 0.22 -6.35
CA CYS A 133 -17.40 -1.06 -6.37
C CYS A 133 -18.91 -0.92 -6.60
N SER A 134 -19.51 0.18 -6.19
CA SER A 134 -20.95 0.45 -6.37
C SER A 134 -21.30 0.81 -7.82
N SER A 135 -20.32 1.35 -8.59
CA SER A 135 -20.52 1.76 -9.97
C SER A 135 -20.66 0.56 -10.90
N LYS A 136 -21.60 0.68 -11.83
CA LYS A 136 -21.77 -0.27 -12.95
C LYS A 136 -20.90 0.13 -14.16
N ASP A 137 -20.59 1.42 -14.30
CA ASP A 137 -19.78 1.93 -15.39
C ASP A 137 -18.34 2.14 -14.91
N LEU A 138 -17.45 1.31 -15.38
CA LEU A 138 -16.00 1.39 -15.13
C LEU A 138 -15.25 1.70 -16.44
N GLY A 139 -15.95 2.19 -17.48
CA GLY A 139 -15.38 2.42 -18.81
C GLY A 139 -14.17 3.37 -18.80
N THR A 140 -14.24 4.45 -18.04
CA THR A 140 -13.13 5.41 -17.88
C THR A 140 -11.90 4.72 -17.32
N THR A 141 -12.05 3.93 -16.26
CA THR A 141 -10.92 3.22 -15.63
C THR A 141 -10.37 2.13 -16.54
N TYR A 142 -11.21 1.37 -17.25
CA TYR A 142 -10.72 0.40 -18.25
C TYR A 142 -9.94 1.09 -19.37
N ASN A 143 -10.39 2.25 -19.87
CA ASN A 143 -9.64 3.02 -20.84
C ASN A 143 -8.28 3.47 -20.29
N LEU A 144 -8.21 3.92 -19.04
CA LEU A 144 -6.96 4.28 -18.39
C LEU A 144 -6.01 3.06 -18.34
N ILE A 145 -6.50 1.92 -17.88
CA ILE A 145 -5.68 0.69 -17.77
C ILE A 145 -5.16 0.29 -19.17
N ASN A 146 -6.07 0.12 -20.14
CA ASN A 146 -5.74 -0.46 -21.43
C ASN A 146 -4.93 0.47 -22.33
N LYS A 147 -5.21 1.79 -22.31
CA LYS A 147 -4.62 2.75 -23.25
C LYS A 147 -3.45 3.55 -22.67
N VAL A 148 -3.30 3.54 -21.35
CA VAL A 148 -2.28 4.35 -20.66
C VAL A 148 -1.37 3.49 -19.81
N LEU A 149 -1.89 2.86 -18.76
CA LEU A 149 -1.04 2.20 -17.77
C LEU A 149 -0.27 1.02 -18.37
N VAL A 150 -0.96 0.11 -19.06
CA VAL A 150 -0.31 -1.07 -19.64
C VAL A 150 0.70 -0.69 -20.73
N PRO A 151 0.40 0.21 -21.68
CA PRO A 151 1.41 0.67 -22.65
C PRO A 151 2.63 1.36 -22.00
N CYS A 152 2.44 2.19 -20.96
CA CYS A 152 3.55 2.87 -20.30
C CYS A 152 4.43 1.91 -19.47
N LEU A 153 3.82 0.92 -18.82
CA LEU A 153 4.53 -0.04 -17.95
C LEU A 153 5.10 -1.24 -18.71
N GLY A 154 4.62 -1.50 -19.93
CA GLY A 154 5.11 -2.56 -20.81
C GLY A 154 5.01 -3.95 -20.16
N SER A 155 6.06 -4.77 -20.29
CA SER A 155 6.13 -6.14 -19.73
C SER A 155 6.03 -6.21 -18.20
N GLU A 156 6.30 -5.11 -17.50
CA GLU A 156 6.25 -5.04 -16.04
C GLU A 156 4.86 -4.67 -15.50
N ALA A 157 3.89 -4.36 -16.36
CA ALA A 157 2.56 -3.92 -15.96
C ALA A 157 1.89 -4.88 -14.95
N GLY A 158 1.95 -6.19 -15.21
CA GLY A 158 1.37 -7.20 -14.34
C GLY A 158 1.98 -7.29 -12.94
N LYS A 159 3.22 -6.80 -12.78
CA LYS A 159 3.96 -6.77 -11.51
C LYS A 159 3.87 -5.43 -10.79
N ARG A 160 3.38 -4.38 -11.46
CA ARG A 160 3.39 -3.00 -10.95
C ARG A 160 2.01 -2.37 -10.89
N ILE A 161 0.95 -3.15 -11.12
CA ILE A 161 -0.44 -2.69 -11.01
C ILE A 161 -1.16 -3.49 -9.93
N ILE A 162 -1.85 -2.78 -9.03
CA ILE A 162 -2.89 -3.35 -8.17
C ILE A 162 -4.23 -2.80 -8.64
N LEU A 163 -5.21 -3.69 -8.80
CA LEU A 163 -6.60 -3.31 -9.06
C LEU A 163 -7.38 -3.34 -7.75
N CYS A 164 -8.08 -2.27 -7.44
CA CYS A 164 -8.84 -2.10 -6.21
C CYS A 164 -10.30 -1.75 -6.51
N LEU A 165 -11.22 -2.40 -5.82
CA LEU A 165 -12.64 -2.09 -5.79
C LEU A 165 -12.97 -1.52 -4.42
N ASN A 166 -12.93 -0.19 -4.30
CA ASN A 166 -13.25 0.55 -3.08
C ASN A 166 -14.77 0.69 -2.90
N GLN A 167 -15.21 1.12 -1.72
CA GLN A 167 -16.62 1.33 -1.38
C GLN A 167 -17.44 0.02 -1.49
N CYS A 168 -16.84 -1.11 -1.09
CA CYS A 168 -17.52 -2.40 -1.14
C CYS A 168 -18.73 -2.47 -0.18
N ASP A 169 -18.75 -1.65 0.88
CA ASP A 169 -19.88 -1.41 1.78
C ASP A 169 -21.11 -0.83 1.06
N MET A 170 -20.88 -0.06 -0.01
CA MET A 170 -21.92 0.50 -0.88
C MET A 170 -22.36 -0.45 -2.00
N GLY A 171 -21.74 -1.61 -2.10
CA GLY A 171 -22.17 -2.67 -2.99
C GLY A 171 -23.64 -3.01 -2.77
N MET A 172 -24.39 -3.36 -3.85
CA MET A 172 -25.84 -3.61 -3.76
C MET A 172 -26.62 -2.45 -3.10
N LYS A 173 -26.18 -1.20 -3.28
CA LYS A 173 -26.78 0.02 -2.71
C LYS A 173 -26.70 0.08 -1.18
N GLY A 174 -25.62 -0.42 -0.58
CA GLY A 174 -25.43 -0.47 0.86
C GLY A 174 -26.25 -1.53 1.60
N ASN A 175 -26.98 -2.38 0.85
CA ASN A 175 -27.66 -3.52 1.45
C ASN A 175 -26.67 -4.65 1.72
N HIS A 176 -26.96 -5.47 2.73
CA HIS A 176 -26.16 -6.64 3.08
C HIS A 176 -24.78 -6.32 3.68
N TRP A 177 -24.56 -5.07 4.13
CA TRP A 177 -23.44 -4.70 4.97
C TRP A 177 -23.81 -4.81 6.45
N LEU A 178 -23.11 -5.67 7.17
CA LEU A 178 -23.30 -5.85 8.62
C LEU A 178 -22.55 -4.73 9.36
N LYS A 179 -23.27 -3.66 9.66
CA LYS A 179 -22.65 -2.42 10.19
C LYS A 179 -21.91 -2.61 11.51
N GLU A 180 -22.45 -3.43 12.42
CA GLU A 180 -21.85 -3.68 13.73
C GLU A 180 -20.57 -4.54 13.63
N GLU A 181 -20.53 -5.46 12.66
CA GLU A 181 -19.41 -6.33 12.39
C GLU A 181 -18.45 -5.76 11.35
N ASN A 182 -18.84 -4.66 10.72
CA ASN A 182 -18.13 -3.98 9.64
C ASN A 182 -17.63 -4.92 8.52
N LYS A 183 -18.51 -5.80 8.06
CA LYS A 183 -18.23 -6.77 6.99
C LYS A 183 -19.46 -7.06 6.12
N PRO A 184 -19.26 -7.59 4.89
CA PRO A 184 -20.39 -8.06 4.07
C PRO A 184 -21.03 -9.31 4.66
N ASP A 185 -22.35 -9.47 4.50
CA ASP A 185 -22.99 -10.78 4.66
C ASP A 185 -22.65 -11.70 3.46
N GLU A 186 -23.13 -12.95 3.51
CA GLU A 186 -22.83 -13.92 2.46
C GLU A 186 -23.35 -13.49 1.08
N VAL A 187 -24.48 -12.77 1.01
CA VAL A 187 -25.07 -12.32 -0.26
C VAL A 187 -24.19 -11.25 -0.91
N LEU A 188 -23.77 -10.26 -0.12
CA LEU A 188 -22.87 -9.22 -0.60
C LEU A 188 -21.48 -9.79 -0.92
N ASN A 189 -20.96 -10.70 -0.10
CA ASN A 189 -19.67 -11.34 -0.35
C ASN A 189 -19.64 -12.07 -1.70
N GLN A 190 -20.69 -12.83 -2.03
CA GLN A 190 -20.81 -13.46 -3.34
C GLN A 190 -20.93 -12.45 -4.48
N TYR A 191 -21.63 -11.32 -4.26
CA TYR A 191 -21.69 -10.24 -5.23
C TYR A 191 -20.30 -9.62 -5.46
N LEU A 192 -19.54 -9.33 -4.40
CA LEU A 192 -18.19 -8.78 -4.49
C LEU A 192 -17.24 -9.72 -5.23
N LYS A 193 -17.27 -11.02 -4.94
CA LYS A 193 -16.49 -12.03 -5.66
C LYS A 193 -16.84 -12.06 -7.17
N LYS A 194 -18.11 -12.00 -7.52
CA LYS A 194 -18.56 -11.93 -8.92
C LYS A 194 -18.12 -10.62 -9.59
N LYS A 195 -18.19 -9.50 -8.88
CA LYS A 195 -17.76 -8.19 -9.38
C LYS A 195 -16.25 -8.20 -9.65
N ALA A 196 -15.45 -8.69 -8.71
CA ALA A 196 -14.00 -8.82 -8.87
C ALA A 196 -13.64 -9.72 -10.08
N ALA A 197 -14.27 -10.88 -10.20
CA ALA A 197 -14.08 -11.77 -11.35
C ALA A 197 -14.45 -11.11 -12.68
N SER A 198 -15.53 -10.34 -12.72
CA SER A 198 -15.95 -9.61 -13.93
C SER A 198 -14.92 -8.53 -14.32
N VAL A 199 -14.35 -7.79 -13.34
CA VAL A 199 -13.32 -6.80 -13.60
C VAL A 199 -12.04 -7.47 -14.09
N GLN A 200 -11.60 -8.54 -13.42
CA GLN A 200 -10.44 -9.35 -13.80
C GLN A 200 -10.56 -9.84 -15.25
N ALA A 201 -11.69 -10.44 -15.61
CA ALA A 201 -11.94 -10.93 -16.97
C ALA A 201 -11.84 -9.80 -18.01
N ARG A 202 -12.46 -8.65 -17.76
CA ARG A 202 -12.41 -7.50 -18.68
C ARG A 202 -11.02 -6.92 -18.85
N VAL A 203 -10.23 -6.82 -17.77
CA VAL A 203 -8.84 -6.37 -17.84
C VAL A 203 -8.02 -7.39 -18.62
N LYS A 204 -8.21 -8.70 -18.35
CA LYS A 204 -7.53 -9.77 -19.07
C LYS A 204 -7.86 -9.75 -20.57
N ASP A 205 -9.13 -9.60 -20.93
CA ASP A 205 -9.56 -9.52 -22.33
C ASP A 205 -8.95 -8.32 -23.07
N GLY A 206 -8.86 -7.17 -22.38
CA GLY A 206 -8.34 -5.93 -22.97
C GLY A 206 -6.81 -5.83 -23.02
N THR A 207 -6.10 -6.51 -22.14
CA THR A 207 -4.65 -6.31 -21.93
C THR A 207 -3.82 -7.58 -21.89
N GLY A 208 -4.44 -8.73 -21.73
CA GLY A 208 -3.76 -10.01 -21.44
C GLY A 208 -3.31 -10.17 -20.00
N LEU A 209 -3.47 -9.16 -19.15
CA LEU A 209 -3.04 -9.20 -17.74
C LEU A 209 -4.10 -9.87 -16.85
N ASP A 210 -3.67 -10.88 -16.10
CA ASP A 210 -4.52 -11.60 -15.15
C ASP A 210 -4.26 -11.08 -13.72
N ILE A 211 -4.99 -10.03 -13.33
CA ILE A 211 -4.85 -9.36 -12.02
C ILE A 211 -6.18 -9.43 -11.29
N THR A 212 -6.20 -10.11 -10.15
CA THR A 212 -7.39 -10.19 -9.29
C THR A 212 -7.56 -8.89 -8.50
N PRO A 213 -8.70 -8.19 -8.62
CA PRO A 213 -8.97 -6.99 -7.85
C PRO A 213 -9.19 -7.29 -6.37
N ILE A 214 -8.76 -6.36 -5.51
CA ILE A 214 -9.04 -6.39 -4.07
C ILE A 214 -10.30 -5.57 -3.81
N CYS A 215 -11.33 -6.20 -3.23
CA CYS A 215 -12.50 -5.50 -2.70
C CYS A 215 -12.20 -4.99 -1.31
N TYR A 216 -12.36 -3.68 -1.07
CA TYR A 216 -12.08 -3.06 0.22
C TYR A 216 -12.98 -1.84 0.45
N CYS A 217 -12.97 -1.31 1.66
CA CYS A 217 -13.52 -0.01 2.00
C CYS A 217 -12.43 0.81 2.70
N ALA A 218 -12.17 2.01 2.20
CA ALA A 218 -11.22 2.94 2.82
C ALA A 218 -11.75 3.59 4.10
N GLY A 219 -13.01 3.36 4.44
CA GLY A 219 -13.73 4.08 5.46
C GLY A 219 -14.30 5.41 4.95
N TYR A 220 -15.22 5.96 5.70
CA TYR A 220 -15.85 7.24 5.42
C TYR A 220 -16.05 8.02 6.71
N SER A 221 -15.68 9.28 6.70
CA SER A 221 -15.89 10.21 7.81
C SER A 221 -16.47 11.52 7.28
N GLU A 222 -17.55 12.00 7.89
CA GLU A 222 -18.18 13.29 7.60
C GLU A 222 -18.24 14.13 8.86
N ASP A 223 -17.91 15.41 8.74
CA ASP A 223 -17.87 16.36 9.87
C ASP A 223 -17.01 15.87 11.07
N GLY A 224 -15.95 15.11 10.79
CA GLY A 224 -15.07 14.55 11.82
C GLY A 224 -15.68 13.37 12.60
N LYS A 225 -16.83 12.86 12.18
CA LYS A 225 -17.45 11.63 12.71
C LYS A 225 -17.27 10.51 11.73
N GLU A 226 -16.69 9.43 12.21
CA GLU A 226 -16.55 8.19 11.44
C GLU A 226 -17.94 7.58 11.18
N GLN A 227 -18.26 7.32 9.92
CA GLN A 227 -19.53 6.72 9.52
C GLN A 227 -19.36 5.29 9.00
N CYS A 228 -18.20 4.97 8.45
CA CYS A 228 -17.84 3.63 8.04
C CYS A 228 -16.35 3.40 8.33
N LYS A 229 -16.04 2.32 9.03
CA LYS A 229 -14.66 1.89 9.30
C LYS A 229 -14.04 1.27 8.04
N PRO A 230 -12.71 1.29 7.92
CA PRO A 230 -12.02 0.54 6.88
C PRO A 230 -12.32 -0.97 6.96
N TYR A 231 -12.26 -1.63 5.79
CA TYR A 231 -12.40 -3.08 5.63
C TYR A 231 -11.45 -3.56 4.54
N ASN A 232 -10.79 -4.70 4.73
CA ASN A 232 -9.75 -5.25 3.85
C ASN A 232 -8.57 -4.29 3.57
N LEU A 233 -8.36 -3.32 4.43
CA LEU A 233 -7.24 -2.39 4.28
C LEU A 233 -5.91 -3.10 4.55
N THR A 234 -5.89 -4.04 5.49
CA THR A 234 -4.75 -4.93 5.81
C THR A 234 -4.36 -5.77 4.58
N LYS A 235 -5.35 -6.35 3.90
CA LYS A 235 -5.15 -7.09 2.63
C LYS A 235 -4.54 -6.21 1.54
N LEU A 236 -5.02 -4.96 1.41
CA LEU A 236 -4.48 -4.01 0.43
C LEU A 236 -3.03 -3.64 0.77
N LEU A 237 -2.73 -3.34 2.04
CA LEU A 237 -1.38 -3.03 2.49
C LEU A 237 -0.43 -4.19 2.24
N HIS A 238 -0.83 -5.41 2.62
CA HIS A 238 -0.04 -6.62 2.36
C HIS A 238 0.31 -6.74 0.87
N ARG A 239 -0.66 -6.54 -0.02
CA ARG A 239 -0.43 -6.58 -1.46
C ARG A 239 0.52 -5.48 -1.94
N ILE A 240 0.42 -4.28 -1.41
CA ILE A 240 1.36 -3.17 -1.69
C ILE A 240 2.78 -3.59 -1.31
N VAL A 241 2.97 -4.10 -0.09
CA VAL A 241 4.27 -4.54 0.42
C VAL A 241 4.86 -5.66 -0.44
N GLN A 242 4.04 -6.62 -0.87
CA GLN A 242 4.50 -7.71 -1.75
C GLN A 242 5.03 -7.22 -3.11
N ILE A 243 4.40 -6.18 -3.70
CA ILE A 243 4.77 -5.66 -5.02
C ILE A 243 5.97 -4.72 -4.96
N ILE A 244 6.07 -3.91 -3.92
CA ILE A 244 7.20 -2.99 -3.74
C ILE A 244 8.52 -3.78 -3.72
N PRO A 245 9.56 -3.33 -4.45
CA PRO A 245 10.88 -3.96 -4.40
C PRO A 245 11.38 -4.16 -2.97
N ARG A 246 11.88 -5.34 -2.65
CA ARG A 246 12.24 -5.72 -1.26
C ARG A 246 13.12 -4.68 -0.58
N GLU A 247 14.12 -4.17 -1.28
CA GLU A 247 15.07 -3.17 -0.79
C GLU A 247 14.43 -1.80 -0.46
N LYS A 248 13.18 -1.58 -0.85
CA LYS A 248 12.44 -0.34 -0.61
C LYS A 248 11.35 -0.49 0.46
N ARG A 249 10.99 -1.71 0.86
CA ARG A 249 9.81 -1.98 1.71
C ARG A 249 9.85 -1.26 3.05
N LEU A 250 11.04 -1.15 3.69
CA LEU A 250 11.17 -0.47 4.98
C LEU A 250 10.75 1.00 4.95
N ALA A 251 10.78 1.65 3.77
CA ALA A 251 10.28 3.01 3.63
C ALA A 251 8.76 3.14 3.88
N LEU A 252 8.01 2.04 3.78
CA LEU A 252 6.58 2.01 4.10
C LEU A 252 6.34 1.87 5.61
N ALA A 253 7.20 1.12 6.30
CA ALA A 253 6.96 0.65 7.66
C ALA A 253 6.63 1.76 8.67
N ASP A 254 7.35 2.90 8.61
CA ASP A 254 7.12 4.04 9.50
C ASP A 254 5.92 4.91 9.11
N LYS A 255 5.38 4.71 7.93
CA LYS A 255 4.37 5.60 7.33
C LYS A 255 2.98 4.98 7.32
N ILE A 256 2.87 3.73 7.77
CA ILE A 256 1.60 3.03 7.92
C ILE A 256 0.79 3.73 9.02
N ASN A 257 -0.51 3.89 8.76
CA ASN A 257 -1.44 4.47 9.72
C ASN A 257 -1.41 3.67 11.03
N THR A 258 -1.24 4.36 12.16
CA THR A 258 -1.12 3.72 13.47
C THR A 258 -2.44 3.53 14.19
N LYS A 259 -3.56 3.96 13.60
CA LYS A 259 -4.90 3.77 14.14
C LYS A 259 -5.29 2.30 13.99
N LYS A 260 -5.38 1.62 15.11
CA LYS A 260 -5.67 0.18 15.16
C LYS A 260 -7.00 -0.16 14.47
N GLU A 261 -8.01 0.69 14.65
CA GLU A 261 -9.34 0.52 14.05
C GLU A 261 -9.33 0.45 12.50
N ASN A 262 -8.27 0.92 11.84
CA ASN A 262 -8.15 0.82 10.39
C ASN A 262 -7.82 -0.61 9.92
N TRP A 263 -7.30 -1.46 10.80
CA TRP A 263 -6.74 -2.77 10.48
C TRP A 263 -7.53 -3.93 11.08
N GLU A 264 -8.60 -3.65 11.84
CA GLU A 264 -9.35 -4.65 12.61
C GLU A 264 -10.27 -5.54 11.76
N HIS A 265 -10.66 -5.10 10.56
CA HIS A 265 -11.71 -5.75 9.78
C HIS A 265 -11.22 -6.14 8.39
N ASP A 266 -11.20 -7.42 8.10
CA ASP A 266 -10.91 -7.98 6.77
C ASP A 266 -11.76 -9.22 6.46
N ASP A 267 -11.44 -9.91 5.37
CA ASP A 267 -12.20 -11.07 4.92
C ASP A 267 -11.78 -12.39 5.61
N GLU A 268 -10.83 -12.33 6.51
CA GLU A 268 -10.32 -13.47 7.27
C GLU A 268 -9.84 -14.65 6.36
N GLU A 269 -9.53 -14.36 5.08
CA GLU A 269 -8.99 -15.38 4.16
C GLU A 269 -7.53 -15.72 4.48
N ASP A 270 -6.80 -14.78 5.13
CA ASP A 270 -5.40 -14.95 5.55
C ASP A 270 -5.08 -14.00 6.72
N ASP A 271 -4.01 -14.26 7.45
CA ASP A 271 -3.48 -13.33 8.46
C ASP A 271 -2.57 -12.28 7.78
N TYR A 272 -3.21 -11.31 7.14
CA TYR A 272 -2.50 -10.27 6.39
C TYR A 272 -1.56 -9.42 7.25
N GLY A 273 -1.89 -9.24 8.54
CA GLY A 273 -1.07 -8.51 9.51
C GLY A 273 0.22 -9.25 9.81
N GLU A 274 0.13 -10.55 10.11
CA GLU A 274 1.29 -11.41 10.37
C GLU A 274 2.17 -11.55 9.12
N GLU A 275 1.57 -11.79 7.95
CA GLU A 275 2.30 -11.89 6.67
C GLU A 275 3.02 -10.57 6.33
N THR A 276 2.37 -9.42 6.53
CA THR A 276 3.00 -8.10 6.32
C THR A 276 4.17 -7.88 7.29
N THR A 277 3.99 -8.24 8.56
CA THR A 277 5.05 -8.16 9.58
C THR A 277 6.25 -9.01 9.17
N LYS A 278 6.01 -10.23 8.72
CA LYS A 278 7.03 -11.16 8.23
C LYS A 278 7.79 -10.60 7.03
N ASP A 279 7.08 -10.01 6.07
CA ASP A 279 7.70 -9.36 4.91
C ASP A 279 8.70 -8.27 5.32
N PHE A 280 8.39 -7.46 6.34
CA PHE A 280 9.32 -6.44 6.86
C PHE A 280 10.49 -7.06 7.62
N VAL A 281 10.25 -8.08 8.43
CA VAL A 281 11.31 -8.82 9.13
C VAL A 281 12.28 -9.44 8.13
N ASP A 282 11.78 -10.06 7.08
CA ASP A 282 12.59 -10.67 6.02
C ASP A 282 13.50 -9.67 5.31
N VAL A 283 13.01 -8.42 5.10
CA VAL A 283 13.84 -7.34 4.53
C VAL A 283 15.01 -7.01 5.43
N VAL A 284 14.79 -6.91 6.73
CA VAL A 284 15.87 -6.62 7.68
C VAL A 284 16.90 -7.74 7.67
N PHE A 285 16.45 -8.99 7.65
CA PHE A 285 17.39 -10.11 7.51
C PHE A 285 18.21 -10.05 6.24
N ASP A 286 17.55 -9.88 5.10
CA ASP A 286 18.23 -9.93 3.80
C ASP A 286 19.25 -8.79 3.61
N TYR A 287 18.95 -7.60 4.12
CA TYR A 287 19.76 -6.40 3.82
C TYR A 287 20.61 -5.89 4.98
N ILE A 288 20.27 -6.22 6.21
CA ILE A 288 20.98 -5.71 7.38
C ILE A 288 21.77 -6.82 8.08
N GLU A 289 21.18 -8.03 8.19
CA GLU A 289 21.80 -9.16 8.92
C GLU A 289 22.72 -10.02 8.06
N VAL A 290 22.58 -10.03 6.74
CA VAL A 290 23.36 -10.92 5.86
C VAL A 290 24.83 -10.50 5.79
N ALA A 291 25.65 -11.00 6.69
CA ALA A 291 27.06 -11.35 6.50
C ALA A 291 27.67 -12.01 7.74
N SER A 292 26.98 -12.88 8.44
CA SER A 292 27.67 -13.95 9.15
C SER A 292 27.66 -15.16 8.23
N GLU A 293 28.86 -15.67 7.89
CA GLU A 293 29.10 -16.89 7.08
C GLU A 293 28.61 -18.15 7.81
N VAL A 294 27.41 -18.17 8.33
CA VAL A 294 26.78 -19.38 8.81
C VAL A 294 25.52 -19.59 7.99
N GLY A 295 25.75 -20.25 6.84
CA GLY A 295 24.69 -20.76 6.00
C GLY A 295 23.74 -21.63 6.78
N GLY A 296 22.49 -21.21 6.87
CA GLY A 296 21.39 -21.98 7.38
C GLY A 296 20.11 -21.26 7.03
N LYS A 297 19.42 -21.76 6.00
CA LYS A 297 18.03 -21.40 5.73
C LYS A 297 17.21 -21.55 7.00
N ILE A 298 16.89 -20.45 7.68
CA ILE A 298 15.93 -20.46 8.77
C ILE A 298 14.57 -20.07 8.17
N LEU A 299 14.05 -20.99 7.38
CA LEU A 299 12.64 -21.03 7.02
C LEU A 299 11.93 -21.87 8.08
N GLY A 300 11.04 -21.26 8.84
CA GLY A 300 10.00 -21.95 9.58
C GLY A 300 10.37 -22.48 10.94
N VAL A 301 10.88 -21.65 11.87
CA VAL A 301 10.96 -22.04 13.29
C VAL A 301 10.33 -20.97 14.17
N PRO A 302 9.10 -21.17 14.69
CA PRO A 302 8.60 -20.39 15.79
C PRO A 302 9.46 -20.70 17.03
N GLY A 303 10.07 -19.69 17.61
CA GLY A 303 10.58 -19.77 18.99
C GLY A 303 12.04 -20.18 19.21
N LYS A 304 12.92 -20.16 18.22
CA LYS A 304 14.37 -20.19 18.51
C LYS A 304 14.88 -18.78 18.72
N ILE A 305 15.31 -18.50 19.94
CA ILE A 305 16.07 -17.33 20.36
C ILE A 305 17.30 -17.23 19.47
N LEU A 306 17.21 -16.35 18.46
CA LEU A 306 18.37 -15.89 17.71
C LEU A 306 19.12 -14.96 18.66
N GLY A 307 20.26 -15.41 19.17
CA GLY A 307 21.10 -14.59 20.02
C GLY A 307 21.67 -13.42 19.24
N GLY A 308 21.80 -12.26 19.87
CA GLY A 308 22.44 -11.09 19.29
C GLY A 308 21.47 -10.10 18.64
N VAL A 309 21.99 -9.26 17.76
CA VAL A 309 21.28 -8.13 17.10
C VAL A 309 20.02 -8.57 16.35
N ALA A 310 20.06 -9.72 15.68
CA ALA A 310 18.90 -10.25 14.95
C ALA A 310 17.68 -10.43 15.86
N GLY A 311 17.87 -10.89 17.07
CA GLY A 311 16.77 -11.07 18.03
C GLY A 311 16.16 -9.74 18.49
N ALA A 312 16.98 -8.73 18.74
CA ALA A 312 16.53 -7.40 19.15
C ALA A 312 15.75 -6.72 18.02
N VAL A 313 16.34 -6.68 16.83
CA VAL A 313 15.74 -6.05 15.64
C VAL A 313 14.40 -6.69 15.26
N ILE A 314 14.30 -8.03 15.27
CA ILE A 314 13.04 -8.73 15.03
C ILE A 314 12.03 -8.38 16.11
N GLY A 315 12.47 -8.37 17.37
CA GLY A 315 11.62 -7.98 18.50
C GLY A 315 11.05 -6.58 18.33
N THR A 316 11.88 -5.63 17.93
CA THR A 316 11.46 -4.25 17.67
C THR A 316 10.43 -4.17 16.56
N ILE A 317 10.69 -4.74 15.36
CA ILE A 317 9.74 -4.76 14.24
C ILE A 317 8.45 -5.46 14.64
N THR A 318 8.54 -6.65 15.21
CA THR A 318 7.37 -7.43 15.63
C THR A 318 6.53 -6.67 16.65
N THR A 319 7.17 -5.94 17.59
CA THR A 319 6.45 -5.15 18.60
C THR A 319 5.72 -3.97 17.96
N ILE A 320 6.36 -3.26 17.02
CA ILE A 320 5.74 -2.16 16.29
C ILE A 320 4.48 -2.66 15.56
N PHE A 321 4.60 -3.72 14.77
CA PHE A 321 3.49 -4.20 13.96
C PHE A 321 2.39 -4.90 14.77
N LYS A 322 2.75 -5.58 15.86
CA LYS A 322 1.74 -6.07 16.83
C LYS A 322 0.96 -4.93 17.48
N SER A 323 1.56 -3.75 17.65
CA SER A 323 0.81 -2.60 18.16
C SER A 323 -0.14 -2.00 17.13
N ILE A 324 0.07 -2.27 15.84
CA ILE A 324 -0.74 -1.78 14.71
C ILE A 324 -1.83 -2.79 14.35
N PHE A 325 -1.46 -4.05 14.11
CA PHE A 325 -2.37 -5.07 13.61
C PHE A 325 -3.04 -5.93 14.70
N GLY A 326 -2.61 -5.80 15.95
CA GLY A 326 -3.18 -6.51 17.08
C GLY A 326 -2.30 -7.56 17.61
#